data_2c1a6a19f8b9e3455a74d4ab0bf2b519
#
_entry.id   2c1a6a19f8b9e3455a74d4ab0bf2b519
#
_cell.length_a   1.000
_cell.length_b   1.000
_cell.length_c   1.000
_cell.angle_alpha   90.00
_cell.angle_beta   90.00
_cell.angle_gamma   90.00
#
_symmetry.space_group_name_H-M   'P 1'
#
loop_
_entity.id
_entity.type
_entity.pdbx_description
1 polymer ?
#
loop_
_entity_poly.entity_id
_entity_poly.type
_entity_poly.pdbx_seq_one_letter_code
_entity_poly.pdbx_strand_id
1 'polypeptide(L)'
;MNTNELTILKLFAEKPEPSPRVWECYGREQVALEMQARFYRQGLSREEADRLRSYPYAGTTLSYPFPNQGITELCGPAAIAYDLMLTDPATYLSALVALYEKGECSIGDLRLRPREELKGSSREGISGIDWMFLGAMREGRNVLFSVDSKAGPLALFSPPKDMLYWLRCIYPRERFIQRLSFVGWGSERAHRRAIIEALRKPTRSFLLIDSKLIKADSKGNRIARLHWIVIKPGTAVWSDDGERVSFTYFTWGAERVGRFRVKDLIKYLYVTIVRE
;
A
#
# COMPACT_ATOMS: atom_id res chain seq x y z
N MET A 1 -6.09 -15.19 10.44
CA MET A 1 -5.31 -15.96 9.46
C MET A 1 -5.90 -17.35 9.38
N ASN A 2 -6.11 -17.88 8.20
CA ASN A 2 -6.62 -19.25 8.05
C ASN A 2 -5.45 -20.26 7.90
N THR A 3 -5.77 -21.55 7.83
CA THR A 3 -4.77 -22.63 7.73
C THR A 3 -3.84 -22.51 6.53
N ASN A 4 -4.33 -21.89 5.43
CA ASN A 4 -3.57 -21.76 4.19
C ASN A 4 -2.39 -20.78 4.33
N GLU A 5 -2.61 -19.60 4.91
CA GLU A 5 -1.53 -18.61 5.12
C GLU A 5 -0.46 -19.14 6.08
N LEU A 6 -0.85 -19.84 7.15
CA LEU A 6 0.10 -20.48 8.07
C LEU A 6 0.97 -21.51 7.37
N THR A 7 0.38 -22.32 6.50
CA THR A 7 1.10 -23.33 5.72
C THR A 7 2.12 -22.68 4.79
N ILE A 8 1.72 -21.61 4.07
CA ILE A 8 2.63 -20.87 3.18
C ILE A 8 3.82 -20.31 3.95
N LEU A 9 3.59 -19.66 5.10
CA LEU A 9 4.65 -19.11 5.94
C LEU A 9 5.62 -20.16 6.44
N LYS A 10 5.10 -21.29 6.96
CA LYS A 10 5.91 -22.39 7.48
C LYS A 10 6.78 -22.99 6.38
N LEU A 11 6.18 -23.36 5.25
CA LEU A 11 6.91 -23.91 4.10
C LEU A 11 7.96 -22.95 3.56
N PHE A 12 7.71 -21.65 3.58
CA PHE A 12 8.69 -20.66 3.18
C PHE A 12 9.87 -20.59 4.15
N ALA A 13 9.60 -20.54 5.46
CA ALA A 13 10.64 -20.42 6.49
C ALA A 13 11.57 -21.65 6.57
N GLU A 14 11.04 -22.85 6.27
CA GLU A 14 11.79 -24.11 6.32
C GLU A 14 12.71 -24.35 5.11
N LYS A 15 12.55 -23.59 4.03
CA LYS A 15 13.42 -23.76 2.85
C LYS A 15 14.81 -23.19 3.09
N PRO A 16 15.85 -23.76 2.42
CA PRO A 16 17.18 -23.19 2.45
C PRO A 16 17.22 -21.81 1.79
N GLU A 17 18.21 -21.02 2.16
CA GLU A 17 18.51 -19.75 1.49
C GLU A 17 18.79 -19.99 0.00
N PRO A 18 18.19 -19.23 -0.93
CA PRO A 18 18.52 -19.36 -2.35
C PRO A 18 19.95 -18.91 -2.62
N SER A 19 20.63 -19.65 -3.52
CA SER A 19 21.99 -19.34 -3.94
C SER A 19 22.07 -19.36 -5.47
N PRO A 20 22.33 -18.22 -6.13
CA PRO A 20 22.48 -16.87 -5.55
C PRO A 20 21.17 -16.32 -5.01
N ARG A 21 21.28 -15.33 -4.10
CA ARG A 21 20.11 -14.59 -3.64
C ARG A 21 19.54 -13.74 -4.77
N VAL A 22 18.23 -13.74 -4.89
CA VAL A 22 17.52 -12.88 -5.86
C VAL A 22 17.46 -11.43 -5.33
N TRP A 23 17.31 -11.28 -4.01
CA TRP A 23 17.33 -9.98 -3.33
C TRP A 23 18.58 -9.87 -2.46
N GLU A 24 19.55 -9.10 -2.89
CA GLU A 24 20.88 -9.04 -2.26
C GLU A 24 20.82 -8.55 -0.81
N CYS A 25 19.93 -7.58 -0.53
CA CYS A 25 19.82 -6.92 0.77
C CYS A 25 19.01 -7.71 1.82
N TYR A 26 18.31 -8.78 1.43
CA TYR A 26 17.36 -9.47 2.32
C TYR A 26 17.59 -10.97 2.37
N GLY A 27 17.80 -11.51 3.58
CA GLY A 27 17.87 -12.95 3.80
C GLY A 27 16.50 -13.58 4.06
N ARG A 28 16.36 -14.88 3.83
CA ARG A 28 15.11 -15.63 4.04
C ARG A 28 14.58 -15.51 5.46
N GLU A 29 15.44 -15.62 6.47
CA GLU A 29 15.05 -15.51 7.86
C GLU A 29 14.40 -14.15 8.14
N GLN A 30 15.03 -13.06 7.68
CA GLN A 30 14.46 -11.71 7.81
C GLN A 30 13.08 -11.63 7.17
N VAL A 31 12.95 -12.06 5.91
CA VAL A 31 11.69 -11.99 5.15
C VAL A 31 10.61 -12.86 5.78
N ALA A 32 10.97 -14.06 6.28
CA ALA A 32 10.04 -14.94 7.00
C ALA A 32 9.52 -14.28 8.28
N LEU A 33 10.39 -13.69 9.09
CA LEU A 33 10.02 -12.97 10.32
C LEU A 33 9.17 -11.73 10.03
N GLU A 34 9.50 -10.97 8.97
CA GLU A 34 8.68 -9.82 8.54
C GLU A 34 7.28 -10.24 8.08
N MET A 35 7.16 -11.32 7.30
CA MET A 35 5.87 -11.88 6.91
C MET A 35 5.10 -12.41 8.13
N GLN A 36 5.75 -13.13 9.03
CA GLN A 36 5.14 -13.60 10.26
C GLN A 36 4.63 -12.42 11.12
N ALA A 37 5.41 -11.37 11.30
CA ALA A 37 5.02 -10.16 12.02
C ALA A 37 3.81 -9.47 11.38
N ARG A 38 3.74 -9.44 10.05
CA ARG A 38 2.67 -8.82 9.28
C ARG A 38 1.36 -9.62 9.33
N PHE A 39 1.44 -10.93 9.15
CA PHE A 39 0.27 -11.79 9.02
C PHE A 39 -0.10 -12.50 10.33
N TYR A 40 0.85 -12.72 11.25
CA TYR A 40 0.64 -13.46 12.48
C TYR A 40 1.42 -12.86 13.65
N ARG A 41 1.19 -11.58 13.90
CA ARG A 41 1.91 -10.82 14.94
C ARG A 41 1.87 -11.45 16.33
N GLN A 42 0.73 -12.03 16.72
CA GLN A 42 0.56 -12.69 18.03
C GLN A 42 1.34 -14.02 18.15
N GLY A 43 1.79 -14.58 17.03
CA GLY A 43 2.56 -15.82 16.99
C GLY A 43 4.07 -15.63 17.06
N LEU A 44 4.57 -14.37 17.11
CA LEU A 44 6.00 -14.09 17.30
C LEU A 44 6.40 -14.27 18.76
N SER A 45 7.41 -15.09 19.01
CA SER A 45 8.11 -15.12 20.30
C SER A 45 8.89 -13.82 20.54
N ARG A 46 9.29 -13.59 21.78
CA ARG A 46 10.14 -12.44 22.14
C ARG A 46 11.48 -12.48 21.39
N GLU A 47 12.09 -13.65 21.29
CA GLU A 47 13.37 -13.84 20.59
C GLU A 47 13.24 -13.55 19.10
N GLU A 48 12.16 -13.99 18.45
CA GLU A 48 11.89 -13.69 17.04
C GLU A 48 11.66 -12.19 16.82
N ALA A 49 10.94 -11.53 17.73
CA ALA A 49 10.74 -10.09 17.67
C ALA A 49 12.07 -9.31 17.86
N ASP A 50 12.95 -9.77 18.73
CA ASP A 50 14.27 -9.17 18.96
C ASP A 50 15.20 -9.41 17.76
N ARG A 51 15.19 -10.62 17.18
CA ARG A 51 15.90 -10.89 15.91
C ARG A 51 15.39 -10.01 14.78
N LEU A 52 14.07 -9.86 14.66
CA LEU A 52 13.49 -8.98 13.63
C LEU A 52 13.98 -7.53 13.78
N ARG A 53 14.09 -7.01 15.01
CA ARG A 53 14.62 -5.67 15.27
C ARG A 53 16.11 -5.52 14.93
N SER A 54 16.88 -6.60 14.91
CA SER A 54 18.30 -6.56 14.57
C SER A 54 18.55 -6.36 13.06
N TYR A 55 17.59 -6.65 12.21
CA TYR A 55 17.68 -6.37 10.77
C TYR A 55 17.30 -4.92 10.47
N PRO A 56 18.01 -4.25 9.57
CA PRO A 56 17.72 -2.87 9.18
C PRO A 56 16.26 -2.69 8.75
N TYR A 57 15.54 -1.77 9.41
CA TYR A 57 14.14 -1.40 9.12
C TYR A 57 13.09 -2.52 9.23
N ALA A 58 13.47 -3.78 9.44
CA ALA A 58 12.52 -4.90 9.55
C ALA A 58 11.58 -4.75 10.74
N GLY A 59 12.07 -4.17 11.84
CA GLY A 59 11.26 -3.86 13.02
C GLY A 59 10.06 -2.94 12.76
N THR A 60 10.00 -2.24 11.63
CA THR A 60 8.84 -1.44 11.23
C THR A 60 7.58 -2.30 11.08
N THR A 61 7.69 -3.59 10.72
CA THR A 61 6.57 -4.53 10.64
C THR A 61 5.92 -4.82 12.00
N LEU A 62 6.67 -4.68 13.10
CA LEU A 62 6.13 -4.76 14.45
C LEU A 62 5.31 -3.53 14.84
N SER A 63 5.67 -2.35 14.32
CA SER A 63 5.01 -1.09 14.61
C SER A 63 3.78 -0.87 13.74
N TYR A 64 3.84 -1.33 12.48
CA TYR A 64 2.80 -1.11 11.47
C TYR A 64 2.19 -2.44 11.02
N PRO A 65 0.89 -2.69 11.33
CA PRO A 65 0.21 -3.95 10.98
C PRO A 65 -0.09 -4.10 9.48
N PHE A 66 0.03 -3.02 8.72
CA PHE A 66 -0.27 -2.99 7.29
C PHE A 66 0.96 -2.55 6.46
N PRO A 67 0.94 -2.73 5.12
CA PRO A 67 2.02 -2.30 4.24
C PRO A 67 2.40 -0.84 4.47
N ASN A 68 3.68 -0.58 4.71
CA ASN A 68 4.17 0.74 5.07
C ASN A 68 5.19 1.26 4.06
N GLN A 69 4.88 2.39 3.45
CA GLN A 69 5.75 3.07 2.49
C GLN A 69 6.92 3.84 3.13
N GLY A 70 6.99 3.92 4.48
CA GLY A 70 7.93 4.80 5.16
C GLY A 70 7.74 6.26 4.76
N ILE A 71 8.84 6.94 4.46
CA ILE A 71 8.87 8.36 4.04
C ILE A 71 8.83 8.54 2.52
N THR A 72 8.53 7.49 1.74
CA THR A 72 8.51 7.54 0.27
C THR A 72 7.13 7.86 -0.29
N GLU A 73 7.08 8.13 -1.59
CA GLU A 73 5.84 8.36 -2.35
C GLU A 73 5.20 7.07 -2.89
N LEU A 74 5.49 5.92 -2.27
CA LEU A 74 4.90 4.61 -2.61
C LEU A 74 3.48 4.41 -2.02
N CYS A 75 2.76 5.50 -1.74
CA CYS A 75 1.41 5.44 -1.17
C CYS A 75 0.40 4.71 -2.07
N GLY A 76 0.53 4.80 -3.39
CA GLY A 76 -0.32 4.06 -4.32
C GLY A 76 -0.14 2.55 -4.19
N PRO A 77 1.06 1.99 -4.39
CA PRO A 77 1.34 0.60 -4.11
C PRO A 77 0.94 0.15 -2.70
N ALA A 78 1.20 0.96 -1.66
CA ALA A 78 0.81 0.64 -0.29
C ALA A 78 -0.72 0.55 -0.12
N ALA A 79 -1.48 1.43 -0.77
CA ALA A 79 -2.94 1.37 -0.80
C ALA A 79 -3.46 0.09 -1.46
N ILE A 80 -2.85 -0.33 -2.57
CA ILE A 80 -3.18 -1.60 -3.25
C ILE A 80 -2.81 -2.80 -2.38
N ALA A 81 -1.61 -2.81 -1.82
CA ALA A 81 -1.14 -3.89 -0.95
C ALA A 81 -2.04 -4.04 0.30
N TYR A 82 -2.47 -2.92 0.89
CA TYR A 82 -3.44 -2.92 1.99
C TYR A 82 -4.78 -3.55 1.58
N ASP A 83 -5.33 -3.17 0.42
CA ASP A 83 -6.58 -3.74 -0.08
C ASP A 83 -6.44 -5.25 -0.34
N LEU A 84 -5.38 -5.66 -1.04
CA LEU A 84 -5.10 -7.06 -1.36
C LEU A 84 -4.89 -7.90 -0.09
N MET A 85 -4.12 -7.40 0.87
CA MET A 85 -3.87 -8.10 2.13
C MET A 85 -5.17 -8.38 2.91
N LEU A 86 -6.18 -7.51 2.81
CA LEU A 86 -7.45 -7.67 3.51
C LEU A 86 -8.51 -8.44 2.71
N THR A 87 -8.43 -8.41 1.37
CA THR A 87 -9.36 -9.16 0.50
C THR A 87 -8.91 -10.58 0.21
N ASP A 88 -7.62 -10.75 -0.03
CA ASP A 88 -7.03 -12.05 -0.37
C ASP A 88 -5.60 -12.15 0.20
N PRO A 89 -5.47 -12.35 1.53
CA PRO A 89 -4.18 -12.42 2.21
C PRO A 89 -3.29 -13.57 1.69
N ALA A 90 -3.89 -14.68 1.26
CA ALA A 90 -3.14 -15.82 0.71
C ALA A 90 -2.46 -15.45 -0.63
N THR A 91 -3.16 -14.75 -1.51
CA THR A 91 -2.58 -14.24 -2.77
C THR A 91 -1.49 -13.23 -2.50
N TYR A 92 -1.69 -12.28 -1.55
CA TYR A 92 -0.65 -11.32 -1.20
C TYR A 92 0.61 -12.00 -0.65
N LEU A 93 0.44 -12.96 0.27
CA LEU A 93 1.55 -13.72 0.85
C LEU A 93 2.28 -14.56 -0.22
N SER A 94 1.54 -15.23 -1.09
CA SER A 94 2.12 -16.01 -2.20
C SER A 94 2.92 -15.13 -3.17
N ALA A 95 2.46 -13.91 -3.41
CA ALA A 95 3.19 -12.94 -4.24
C ALA A 95 4.50 -12.49 -3.58
N LEU A 96 4.52 -12.25 -2.26
CA LEU A 96 5.74 -11.95 -1.50
C LEU A 96 6.76 -13.10 -1.60
N VAL A 97 6.30 -14.34 -1.39
CA VAL A 97 7.14 -15.54 -1.53
C VAL A 97 7.70 -15.66 -2.93
N ALA A 98 6.88 -15.49 -3.97
CA ALA A 98 7.33 -15.59 -5.36
C ALA A 98 8.31 -14.47 -5.72
N LEU A 99 8.08 -13.22 -5.28
CA LEU A 99 9.03 -12.12 -5.46
C LEU A 99 10.36 -12.42 -4.80
N TYR A 100 10.36 -12.95 -3.59
CA TYR A 100 11.60 -13.31 -2.90
C TYR A 100 12.36 -14.44 -3.60
N GLU A 101 11.66 -15.54 -3.93
CA GLU A 101 12.30 -16.73 -4.46
C GLU A 101 12.70 -16.62 -5.93
N LYS A 102 11.86 -15.97 -6.74
CA LYS A 102 12.01 -15.93 -8.21
C LYS A 102 12.35 -14.55 -8.76
N GLY A 103 12.25 -13.50 -7.93
CA GLY A 103 12.38 -12.12 -8.39
C GLY A 103 11.20 -11.63 -9.24
N GLU A 104 10.13 -12.41 -9.37
CA GLU A 104 8.94 -12.05 -10.10
C GLU A 104 7.70 -12.71 -9.50
N CYS A 105 6.52 -12.10 -9.71
CA CYS A 105 5.24 -12.72 -9.38
C CYS A 105 4.13 -12.29 -10.34
N SER A 106 2.98 -12.98 -10.26
CA SER A 106 1.74 -12.58 -10.93
C SER A 106 0.59 -12.55 -9.93
N ILE A 107 -0.29 -11.54 -10.04
CA ILE A 107 -1.49 -11.38 -9.21
C ILE A 107 -2.64 -11.02 -10.16
N GLY A 108 -3.58 -11.93 -10.39
CA GLY A 108 -4.52 -11.80 -11.51
C GLY A 108 -3.74 -11.65 -12.83
N ASP A 109 -4.03 -10.59 -13.57
CA ASP A 109 -3.34 -10.25 -14.82
C ASP A 109 -2.10 -9.36 -14.61
N LEU A 110 -1.82 -8.94 -13.37
CA LEU A 110 -0.66 -8.11 -13.06
C LEU A 110 0.60 -8.99 -12.97
N ARG A 111 1.62 -8.65 -13.79
CA ARG A 111 2.95 -9.25 -13.70
C ARG A 111 3.93 -8.25 -13.10
N LEU A 112 4.60 -8.64 -12.04
CA LEU A 112 5.66 -7.87 -11.37
C LEU A 112 7.01 -8.52 -11.67
N ARG A 113 7.88 -7.77 -12.35
CA ARG A 113 9.25 -8.19 -12.72
C ARG A 113 10.20 -7.01 -12.47
N PRO A 114 10.59 -6.80 -11.21
CA PRO A 114 11.54 -5.75 -10.89
C PRO A 114 12.91 -6.01 -11.52
N ARG A 115 13.59 -4.91 -11.88
CA ARG A 115 14.94 -4.92 -12.43
C ARG A 115 15.97 -5.22 -11.34
N GLU A 116 17.19 -5.52 -11.76
CA GLU A 116 18.27 -5.87 -10.82
C GLU A 116 18.64 -4.71 -9.89
N GLU A 117 18.50 -3.45 -10.33
CA GLU A 117 18.76 -2.27 -9.51
C GLU A 117 17.83 -2.22 -8.28
N LEU A 118 16.56 -2.60 -8.42
CA LEU A 118 15.65 -2.70 -7.28
C LEU A 118 16.02 -3.88 -6.37
N LYS A 119 16.33 -5.03 -6.95
CA LYS A 119 16.68 -6.26 -6.23
C LYS A 119 17.98 -6.13 -5.43
N GLY A 120 18.95 -5.37 -5.96
CA GLY A 120 20.20 -5.03 -5.27
C GLY A 120 20.10 -3.88 -4.27
N SER A 121 18.90 -3.36 -4.01
CA SER A 121 18.71 -2.17 -3.18
C SER A 121 17.85 -2.39 -1.95
N SER A 122 18.04 -1.53 -0.95
CA SER A 122 17.17 -1.37 0.21
C SER A 122 16.80 0.11 0.38
N ARG A 123 15.75 0.39 1.12
CA ARG A 123 15.31 1.76 1.37
C ARG A 123 15.16 2.01 2.86
N GLU A 124 15.73 3.14 3.31
CA GLU A 124 15.63 3.57 4.70
C GLU A 124 14.17 3.73 5.16
N GLY A 125 13.84 3.19 6.32
CA GLY A 125 12.52 3.29 6.94
C GLY A 125 11.44 2.38 6.34
N ILE A 126 11.81 1.47 5.40
CA ILE A 126 10.89 0.51 4.79
C ILE A 126 11.39 -0.90 5.08
N SER A 127 10.48 -1.81 5.47
CA SER A 127 10.79 -3.24 5.65
C SER A 127 11.11 -3.92 4.31
N GLY A 128 11.83 -5.04 4.36
CA GLY A 128 12.20 -5.79 3.15
C GLY A 128 10.97 -6.21 2.34
N ILE A 129 9.94 -6.78 2.99
CA ILE A 129 8.71 -7.20 2.29
C ILE A 129 7.96 -6.02 1.66
N ASP A 130 7.94 -4.87 2.32
CA ASP A 130 7.30 -3.68 1.75
C ASP A 130 8.12 -3.13 0.59
N TRP A 131 9.46 -3.05 0.70
CA TRP A 131 10.31 -2.57 -0.40
C TRP A 131 10.21 -3.48 -1.63
N MET A 132 10.28 -4.81 -1.45
CA MET A 132 10.13 -5.78 -2.53
C MET A 132 8.80 -5.61 -3.27
N PHE A 133 7.69 -5.55 -2.54
CA PHE A 133 6.36 -5.51 -3.14
C PHE A 133 6.01 -4.13 -3.71
N LEU A 134 6.16 -3.07 -2.91
CA LEU A 134 5.78 -1.73 -3.32
C LEU A 134 6.68 -1.19 -4.42
N GLY A 135 7.98 -1.48 -4.33
CA GLY A 135 8.96 -1.14 -5.35
C GLY A 135 8.67 -1.86 -6.67
N ALA A 136 8.44 -3.18 -6.64
CA ALA A 136 8.12 -3.97 -7.83
C ALA A 136 6.84 -3.49 -8.52
N MET A 137 5.79 -3.16 -7.76
CA MET A 137 4.57 -2.58 -8.31
C MET A 137 4.85 -1.25 -9.02
N ARG A 138 5.61 -0.37 -8.37
CA ARG A 138 5.91 0.95 -8.94
C ARG A 138 6.78 0.85 -10.17
N GLU A 139 7.80 0.01 -10.14
CA GLU A 139 8.73 -0.17 -11.25
C GLU A 139 8.06 -0.71 -12.51
N GLY A 140 7.11 -1.63 -12.35
CA GLY A 140 6.34 -2.17 -13.47
C GLY A 140 5.54 -1.12 -14.28
N ARG A 141 5.40 0.10 -13.76
CA ARG A 141 4.75 1.25 -14.43
C ARG A 141 5.71 2.40 -14.73
N ASN A 142 6.96 2.29 -14.32
CA ASN A 142 7.93 3.36 -14.44
C ASN A 142 8.90 3.09 -15.61
N VAL A 143 8.55 3.61 -16.78
CA VAL A 143 9.34 3.36 -18.01
C VAL A 143 10.64 4.18 -18.03
N LEU A 144 10.64 5.38 -17.41
CA LEU A 144 11.71 6.36 -17.56
C LEU A 144 12.73 6.38 -16.40
N PHE A 145 12.35 5.89 -15.23
CA PHE A 145 13.17 5.98 -14.02
C PHE A 145 13.29 4.62 -13.34
N SER A 146 14.48 4.26 -12.88
CA SER A 146 14.66 3.11 -12.00
C SER A 146 14.07 3.40 -10.61
N VAL A 147 13.49 2.37 -10.00
CA VAL A 147 13.07 2.38 -8.61
C VAL A 147 14.21 1.73 -7.82
N ASP A 148 15.04 2.53 -7.19
CA ASP A 148 16.18 2.10 -6.39
C ASP A 148 16.27 2.92 -5.09
N SER A 149 17.31 2.72 -4.31
CA SER A 149 17.54 3.46 -3.06
C SER A 149 17.66 4.98 -3.23
N LYS A 150 17.97 5.47 -4.45
CA LYS A 150 18.15 6.89 -4.80
C LYS A 150 16.94 7.48 -5.52
N ALA A 151 15.90 6.67 -5.81
CA ALA A 151 14.73 7.12 -6.55
C ALA A 151 14.06 8.32 -5.86
N GLY A 152 13.86 9.38 -6.61
CA GLY A 152 13.23 10.61 -6.13
C GLY A 152 11.69 10.56 -6.17
N PRO A 153 11.00 11.60 -5.67
CA PRO A 153 9.54 11.65 -5.54
C PRO A 153 8.80 11.39 -6.86
N LEU A 154 9.28 11.89 -7.99
CA LEU A 154 8.66 11.69 -9.30
C LEU A 154 8.70 10.22 -9.75
N ALA A 155 9.79 9.51 -9.45
CA ALA A 155 9.92 8.10 -9.77
C ALA A 155 8.99 7.22 -8.94
N LEU A 156 8.71 7.60 -7.71
CA LEU A 156 7.92 6.82 -6.75
C LEU A 156 6.44 7.18 -6.74
N PHE A 157 6.05 8.37 -7.20
CA PHE A 157 4.64 8.81 -7.24
C PHE A 157 3.79 7.94 -8.18
N SER A 158 2.58 7.61 -7.73
CA SER A 158 1.62 6.79 -8.46
C SER A 158 0.43 7.62 -8.95
N PRO A 159 0.38 7.97 -10.24
CA PRO A 159 -0.76 8.70 -10.80
C PRO A 159 -2.03 7.83 -10.83
N PRO A 160 -3.23 8.44 -10.91
CA PRO A 160 -4.51 7.72 -10.93
C PRO A 160 -4.63 6.64 -12.00
N LYS A 161 -4.04 6.85 -13.18
CA LYS A 161 -4.02 5.86 -14.26
C LYS A 161 -3.30 4.57 -13.86
N ASP A 162 -2.23 4.68 -13.08
CA ASP A 162 -1.47 3.51 -12.62
C ASP A 162 -2.26 2.76 -11.53
N MET A 163 -2.92 3.47 -10.62
CA MET A 163 -3.83 2.88 -9.64
C MET A 163 -4.96 2.09 -10.31
N LEU A 164 -5.63 2.67 -11.31
CA LEU A 164 -6.67 1.98 -12.07
C LEU A 164 -6.15 0.75 -12.81
N TYR A 165 -4.96 0.86 -13.40
CA TYR A 165 -4.33 -0.26 -14.09
C TYR A 165 -4.08 -1.43 -13.11
N TRP A 166 -3.44 -1.17 -11.99
CA TRP A 166 -3.18 -2.21 -10.98
C TRP A 166 -4.45 -2.85 -10.46
N LEU A 167 -5.46 -2.05 -10.10
CA LEU A 167 -6.73 -2.57 -9.60
C LEU A 167 -7.43 -3.47 -10.63
N ARG A 168 -7.47 -3.07 -11.90
CA ARG A 168 -8.07 -3.86 -12.97
C ARG A 168 -7.32 -5.14 -13.27
N CYS A 169 -5.99 -5.12 -13.20
CA CYS A 169 -5.19 -6.32 -13.40
C CYS A 169 -5.29 -7.29 -12.21
N ILE A 170 -5.29 -6.78 -10.97
CA ILE A 170 -5.40 -7.62 -9.77
C ILE A 170 -6.80 -8.23 -9.65
N TYR A 171 -7.83 -7.48 -10.02
CA TYR A 171 -9.24 -7.87 -9.91
C TYR A 171 -9.93 -7.82 -11.28
N PRO A 172 -9.59 -8.70 -12.23
CA PRO A 172 -10.05 -8.60 -13.62
C PRO A 172 -11.57 -8.78 -13.79
N ARG A 173 -12.24 -9.37 -12.79
CA ARG A 173 -13.70 -9.55 -12.79
C ARG A 173 -14.47 -8.39 -12.16
N GLU A 174 -13.77 -7.39 -11.67
CA GLU A 174 -14.36 -6.27 -10.96
C GLU A 174 -14.26 -4.98 -11.77
N ARG A 175 -15.23 -4.11 -11.57
CA ARG A 175 -15.26 -2.83 -12.24
C ARG A 175 -14.84 -1.71 -11.29
N PHE A 176 -13.84 -0.94 -11.70
CA PHE A 176 -13.35 0.23 -10.97
C PHE A 176 -13.66 1.50 -11.75
N ILE A 177 -14.25 2.46 -11.07
CA ILE A 177 -14.61 3.76 -11.63
C ILE A 177 -13.82 4.85 -10.94
N GLN A 178 -13.15 5.67 -11.74
CA GLN A 178 -12.56 6.91 -11.29
C GLN A 178 -13.61 8.02 -11.37
N ARG A 179 -13.79 8.75 -10.27
CA ARG A 179 -14.53 10.00 -10.21
C ARG A 179 -13.54 11.14 -9.96
N LEU A 180 -13.83 12.30 -10.47
CA LEU A 180 -13.00 13.48 -10.47
C LEU A 180 -11.71 13.32 -11.30
N SER A 181 -11.17 14.42 -11.74
CA SER A 181 -9.89 14.49 -12.43
C SER A 181 -8.89 15.25 -11.59
N PHE A 182 -7.61 14.95 -11.79
CA PHE A 182 -6.47 15.52 -11.08
C PHE A 182 -6.38 17.06 -11.13
N VAL A 183 -7.03 17.67 -12.08
CA VAL A 183 -7.00 19.12 -12.32
C VAL A 183 -8.34 19.68 -11.88
N GLY A 184 -8.50 20.06 -10.64
CA GLY A 184 -9.50 20.95 -10.02
C GLY A 184 -10.77 21.42 -10.75
N TRP A 185 -11.22 20.73 -11.79
CA TRP A 185 -12.27 21.08 -12.73
C TRP A 185 -13.61 20.39 -12.39
N GLY A 186 -13.85 20.13 -11.13
CA GLY A 186 -15.17 19.68 -10.69
C GLY A 186 -15.90 20.77 -9.97
N SER A 187 -17.21 20.91 -10.21
CA SER A 187 -18.04 21.73 -9.34
C SER A 187 -18.01 21.17 -7.92
N GLU A 188 -18.24 22.01 -6.91
CA GLU A 188 -18.39 21.59 -5.51
C GLU A 188 -19.37 20.42 -5.39
N ARG A 189 -20.48 20.47 -6.14
CA ARG A 189 -21.48 19.41 -6.22
C ARG A 189 -20.89 18.08 -6.70
N ALA A 190 -20.01 18.10 -7.69
CA ALA A 190 -19.36 16.87 -8.21
C ALA A 190 -18.43 16.26 -7.16
N HIS A 191 -17.65 17.07 -6.45
CA HIS A 191 -16.79 16.62 -5.36
C HIS A 191 -17.60 16.03 -4.20
N ARG A 192 -18.65 16.73 -3.77
CA ARG A 192 -19.55 16.25 -2.71
C ARG A 192 -20.17 14.90 -3.08
N ARG A 193 -20.63 14.76 -4.32
CA ARG A 193 -21.19 13.47 -4.81
C ARG A 193 -20.15 12.35 -4.79
N ALA A 194 -18.94 12.60 -5.26
CA ALA A 194 -17.86 11.61 -5.27
C ALA A 194 -17.45 11.16 -3.85
N ILE A 195 -17.40 12.10 -2.89
CA ILE A 195 -17.14 11.82 -1.48
C ILE A 195 -18.24 10.93 -0.90
N ILE A 196 -19.51 11.30 -1.09
CA ILE A 196 -20.65 10.54 -0.57
C ILE A 196 -20.67 9.14 -1.17
N GLU A 197 -20.41 9.01 -2.48
CA GLU A 197 -20.33 7.72 -3.16
C GLU A 197 -19.21 6.86 -2.55
N ALA A 198 -18.00 7.39 -2.40
CA ALA A 198 -16.86 6.68 -1.84
C ALA A 198 -17.09 6.20 -0.40
N LEU A 199 -17.73 7.04 0.43
CA LEU A 199 -18.00 6.74 1.85
C LEU A 199 -19.14 5.74 2.05
N ARG A 200 -20.06 5.62 1.08
CA ARG A 200 -21.23 4.71 1.15
C ARG A 200 -20.97 3.33 0.53
N LYS A 201 -19.88 3.15 -0.21
CA LYS A 201 -19.58 1.86 -0.82
C LYS A 201 -19.35 0.78 0.24
N PRO A 202 -19.87 -0.44 0.03
CA PRO A 202 -19.61 -1.58 0.90
C PRO A 202 -18.19 -2.14 0.73
N THR A 203 -17.44 -1.63 -0.25
CA THR A 203 -16.07 -1.99 -0.56
C THR A 203 -15.14 -0.82 -0.27
N ARG A 204 -13.82 -1.10 -0.16
CA ARG A 204 -12.83 -0.06 0.03
C ARG A 204 -12.79 0.91 -1.16
N SER A 205 -12.65 2.18 -0.86
CA SER A 205 -12.52 3.26 -1.84
C SER A 205 -11.16 3.94 -1.69
N PHE A 206 -10.53 4.27 -2.81
CA PHE A 206 -9.20 4.87 -2.85
C PHE A 206 -9.33 6.37 -3.15
N LEU A 207 -8.73 7.19 -2.32
CA LEU A 207 -8.76 8.64 -2.45
C LEU A 207 -7.35 9.20 -2.64
N LEU A 208 -7.16 10.00 -3.68
CA LEU A 208 -5.98 10.87 -3.82
C LEU A 208 -6.29 12.22 -3.22
N ILE A 209 -5.55 12.60 -2.19
CA ILE A 209 -5.75 13.83 -1.42
C ILE A 209 -4.48 14.67 -1.36
N ASP A 210 -4.62 15.95 -1.00
CA ASP A 210 -3.51 16.71 -0.41
C ASP A 210 -3.34 16.25 1.05
N SER A 211 -2.12 15.84 1.43
CA SER A 211 -1.80 15.35 2.76
C SER A 211 -2.10 16.35 3.89
N LYS A 212 -2.25 17.64 3.56
CA LYS A 212 -2.75 18.67 4.49
C LYS A 212 -4.12 18.34 5.08
N LEU A 213 -4.96 17.58 4.35
CA LEU A 213 -6.26 17.16 4.86
C LEU A 213 -6.13 16.34 6.15
N ILE A 214 -5.11 15.49 6.23
CA ILE A 214 -4.87 14.60 7.37
C ILE A 214 -3.79 15.14 8.31
N LYS A 215 -3.46 16.44 8.17
CA LYS A 215 -2.47 17.16 9.00
C LYS A 215 -1.10 16.49 9.04
N ALA A 216 -0.73 15.81 7.95
CA ALA A 216 0.64 15.34 7.79
C ALA A 216 1.53 16.59 7.58
N ASP A 217 2.61 16.69 8.34
CA ASP A 217 3.63 17.74 8.19
C ASP A 217 4.42 17.52 6.89
N SER A 218 3.77 17.79 5.77
CA SER A 218 4.39 17.67 4.45
C SER A 218 5.05 19.00 4.09
N LYS A 219 6.31 19.16 4.50
CA LYS A 219 7.22 20.13 3.90
C LYS A 219 7.60 19.59 2.52
N GLY A 220 7.15 20.22 1.46
CA GLY A 220 7.51 19.77 0.12
C GLY A 220 6.73 20.48 -0.99
N ASN A 221 7.11 20.23 -2.24
CA ASN A 221 6.39 20.69 -3.41
C ASN A 221 4.99 20.01 -3.49
N ARG A 222 4.15 20.46 -4.45
CA ARG A 222 2.78 19.96 -4.59
C ARG A 222 2.71 18.44 -4.80
N ILE A 223 3.68 17.84 -5.48
CA ILE A 223 3.72 16.39 -5.78
C ILE A 223 3.99 15.59 -4.50
N ALA A 224 4.92 16.03 -3.67
CA ALA A 224 5.23 15.39 -2.38
C ALA A 224 4.06 15.44 -1.38
N ARG A 225 3.05 16.29 -1.63
CA ARG A 225 1.82 16.36 -0.82
C ARG A 225 0.69 15.49 -1.32
N LEU A 226 0.79 14.93 -2.53
CA LEU A 226 -0.22 14.03 -3.06
C LEU A 226 -0.12 12.68 -2.38
N HIS A 227 -1.23 12.24 -1.79
CA HIS A 227 -1.23 11.04 -0.97
C HIS A 227 -2.47 10.19 -1.19
N TRP A 228 -2.24 8.89 -1.43
CA TRP A 228 -3.32 7.91 -1.51
C TRP A 228 -3.69 7.40 -0.13
N ILE A 229 -4.97 7.47 0.19
CA ILE A 229 -5.58 6.84 1.36
C ILE A 229 -6.66 5.85 0.92
N VAL A 230 -6.97 4.88 1.78
CA VAL A 230 -8.05 3.91 1.52
C VAL A 230 -9.10 4.01 2.61
N ILE A 231 -10.34 4.25 2.22
CA ILE A 231 -11.47 4.29 3.16
C ILE A 231 -11.85 2.87 3.56
N LYS A 232 -11.98 2.65 4.87
CA LYS A 232 -12.55 1.41 5.41
C LYS A 232 -14.07 1.47 5.29
N PRO A 233 -14.70 0.50 4.60
CA PRO A 233 -16.14 0.50 4.39
C PRO A 233 -16.92 0.41 5.71
N GLY A 234 -18.12 1.00 5.73
CA GLY A 234 -19.02 0.92 6.87
C GLY A 234 -18.62 1.74 8.10
N THR A 235 -17.57 2.59 7.99
CA THR A 235 -17.09 3.39 9.14
C THR A 235 -17.47 4.86 9.09
N ALA A 236 -18.16 5.30 8.03
CA ALA A 236 -18.57 6.70 7.87
C ALA A 236 -19.75 7.06 8.78
N VAL A 237 -19.54 8.07 9.63
CA VAL A 237 -20.56 8.65 10.50
C VAL A 237 -20.67 10.14 10.20
N TRP A 238 -21.85 10.58 9.81
CA TRP A 238 -22.15 11.96 9.48
C TRP A 238 -22.72 12.70 10.69
N SER A 239 -22.42 13.99 10.79
CA SER A 239 -23.13 14.89 11.72
C SER A 239 -24.55 15.15 11.22
N ASP A 240 -25.46 15.54 12.13
CA ASP A 240 -26.88 15.78 11.82
C ASP A 240 -27.06 16.87 10.76
N ASP A 241 -26.21 17.89 10.75
CA ASP A 241 -26.21 18.98 9.76
C ASP A 241 -25.59 18.57 8.40
N GLY A 242 -24.96 17.37 8.33
CA GLY A 242 -24.27 16.87 7.12
C GLY A 242 -23.00 17.65 6.75
N GLU A 243 -22.50 18.54 7.63
CA GLU A 243 -21.33 19.37 7.36
C GLU A 243 -20.02 18.73 7.84
N ARG A 244 -20.12 17.67 8.62
CA ARG A 244 -18.96 16.89 9.10
C ARG A 244 -19.16 15.41 8.87
N VAL A 245 -18.06 14.71 8.66
CA VAL A 245 -18.03 13.25 8.58
C VAL A 245 -16.78 12.70 9.26
N SER A 246 -16.94 11.62 10.00
CA SER A 246 -15.81 10.83 10.50
C SER A 246 -15.81 9.47 9.84
N PHE A 247 -14.62 8.97 9.54
CA PHE A 247 -14.43 7.62 8.98
C PHE A 247 -13.04 7.10 9.30
N THR A 248 -12.90 5.78 9.22
CA THR A 248 -11.59 5.11 9.32
C THR A 248 -10.97 5.04 7.93
N TYR A 249 -9.69 5.35 7.85
CA TYR A 249 -8.90 5.24 6.63
C TYR A 249 -7.52 4.67 6.89
N PHE A 250 -6.99 3.96 5.90
CA PHE A 250 -5.62 3.48 5.88
C PHE A 250 -4.67 4.58 5.37
N THR A 251 -3.54 4.74 6.04
CA THR A 251 -2.43 5.62 5.66
C THR A 251 -1.15 5.21 6.40
N TRP A 252 0.02 5.27 5.76
CA TRP A 252 1.34 4.99 6.37
C TRP A 252 1.35 3.77 7.30
N GLY A 253 0.91 2.61 6.77
CA GLY A 253 0.95 1.34 7.49
C GLY A 253 -0.03 1.17 8.64
N ALA A 254 -0.98 2.10 8.84
CA ALA A 254 -1.95 2.06 9.91
C ALA A 254 -3.36 2.51 9.47
N GLU A 255 -4.38 2.01 10.15
CA GLU A 255 -5.73 2.58 10.10
C GLU A 255 -5.85 3.71 11.11
N ARG A 256 -6.48 4.81 10.69
CA ARG A 256 -6.71 6.00 11.53
C ARG A 256 -8.15 6.47 11.39
N VAL A 257 -8.72 6.97 12.47
CA VAL A 257 -10.02 7.66 12.46
C VAL A 257 -9.80 9.14 12.22
N GLY A 258 -10.38 9.65 11.15
CA GLY A 258 -10.39 11.08 10.84
C GLY A 258 -11.76 11.70 11.04
N ARG A 259 -11.79 12.98 11.46
CA ARG A 259 -13.00 13.82 11.52
C ARG A 259 -12.79 15.03 10.62
N PHE A 260 -13.59 15.13 9.57
CA PHE A 260 -13.40 16.12 8.52
C PHE A 260 -14.62 16.99 8.34
N ARG A 261 -14.41 18.28 8.05
CA ARG A 261 -15.48 19.11 7.48
C ARG A 261 -15.61 18.77 6.00
N VAL A 262 -16.82 18.66 5.50
CA VAL A 262 -17.09 18.32 4.08
C VAL A 262 -16.43 19.32 3.13
N LYS A 263 -16.40 20.60 3.47
CA LYS A 263 -15.70 21.64 2.70
C LYS A 263 -14.19 21.41 2.60
N ASP A 264 -13.56 20.83 3.63
CA ASP A 264 -12.13 20.54 3.60
C ASP A 264 -11.86 19.30 2.73
N LEU A 265 -12.72 18.27 2.80
CA LEU A 265 -12.67 17.14 1.89
C LEU A 265 -12.80 17.60 0.43
N ILE A 266 -13.77 18.46 0.13
CA ILE A 266 -13.96 19.03 -1.23
C ILE A 266 -12.71 19.78 -1.69
N LYS A 267 -12.11 20.57 -0.80
CA LYS A 267 -10.93 21.39 -1.11
C LYS A 267 -9.66 20.58 -1.41
N TYR A 268 -9.48 19.49 -0.69
CA TYR A 268 -8.23 18.72 -0.69
C TYR A 268 -8.32 17.35 -1.39
N LEU A 269 -9.49 16.95 -1.89
CA LEU A 269 -9.69 15.73 -2.67
C LEU A 269 -9.42 16.00 -4.16
N TYR A 270 -8.61 15.16 -4.78
CA TYR A 270 -8.32 15.22 -6.21
C TYR A 270 -9.02 14.12 -7.00
N VAL A 271 -8.98 12.89 -6.52
CA VAL A 271 -9.50 11.72 -7.22
C VAL A 271 -10.13 10.75 -6.23
N THR A 272 -11.22 10.11 -6.64
CA THR A 272 -11.72 8.89 -6.00
C THR A 272 -11.73 7.74 -7.00
N ILE A 273 -11.35 6.55 -6.54
CA ILE A 273 -11.53 5.29 -7.27
C ILE A 273 -12.39 4.40 -6.40
N VAL A 274 -13.51 3.97 -6.95
CA VAL A 274 -14.50 3.12 -6.27
C VAL A 274 -14.69 1.83 -7.04
N ARG A 275 -14.96 0.74 -6.32
CA ARG A 275 -15.36 -0.55 -6.88
C ARG A 275 -16.89 -0.55 -7.05
N GLU A 276 -17.38 -0.94 -8.23
CA GLU A 276 -18.82 -1.14 -8.50
C GLU A 276 -19.29 -2.53 -8.17
#